data_bc86fca208118f236eab88b8c0a20151
#
_entry.id   bc86fca208118f236eab88b8c0a20151
#
_cell.length_a   1.000
_cell.length_b   1.000
_cell.length_c   1.000
_cell.angle_alpha   90.00
_cell.angle_beta   90.00
_cell.angle_gamma   90.00
#
_symmetry.space_group_name_H-M   'P 1'
#
loop_
_entity.id
_entity.type
_entity.pdbx_description
1 polymer ?
#
loop_
_entity_poly.entity_id
_entity_poly.type
_entity_poly.pdbx_seq_one_letter_code
_entity_poly.pdbx_strand_id
1 'polypeptide(L)'
;VSSSIDTADNPFVRVREENNVLLVALTSNRGLCGGFNNNVIKKTKKLVSEYGESSVAVFPVGKKANDAFKNSTYLATDNLPQNSASLWDDLNFENVNSLTEELMSSYKNGDFDKIIVVYNSFKNAAVQIIKSEQLLPIVKADSDSENTDNTDYIFEPSQEEIIVDLIPNSLKVTFYKAMLDSLASEHGARMTA
;
A
#
# COMPACT_ATOMS: atom_id res chain seq x y z
N VAL A 1 8.76 -36.63 3.84
CA VAL A 1 9.20 -35.62 2.85
C VAL A 1 8.44 -34.36 3.17
N SER A 2 9.05 -33.48 3.96
CA SER A 2 8.51 -32.18 4.36
C SER A 2 8.42 -31.31 3.12
N SER A 3 7.24 -31.16 2.54
CA SER A 3 7.01 -30.15 1.52
C SER A 3 6.85 -28.79 2.24
N SER A 4 7.97 -28.14 2.49
CA SER A 4 7.96 -26.70 2.73
C SER A 4 7.20 -26.05 1.57
N ILE A 5 6.15 -25.30 1.87
CA ILE A 5 5.46 -24.47 0.88
C ILE A 5 6.53 -23.65 0.19
N ASP A 6 6.81 -23.96 -1.07
CA ASP A 6 7.78 -23.20 -1.86
C ASP A 6 7.11 -21.88 -2.25
N THR A 7 7.08 -20.95 -1.27
CA THR A 7 6.59 -19.58 -1.46
C THR A 7 7.48 -18.79 -2.43
N ALA A 8 8.57 -19.41 -2.90
CA ALA A 8 9.51 -18.81 -3.84
C ALA A 8 8.88 -18.55 -5.23
N ASP A 9 7.86 -19.30 -5.60
CA ASP A 9 7.17 -19.15 -6.89
C ASP A 9 6.02 -18.11 -6.86
N ASN A 10 5.64 -17.60 -5.67
CA ASN A 10 4.60 -16.60 -5.59
C ASN A 10 5.15 -15.22 -5.96
N PRO A 11 4.64 -14.56 -7.03
CA PRO A 11 5.14 -13.27 -7.48
C PRO A 11 5.02 -12.16 -6.41
N PHE A 12 4.07 -12.26 -5.48
CA PHE A 12 3.82 -11.25 -4.44
C PHE A 12 4.70 -11.39 -3.19
N VAL A 13 5.40 -12.52 -3.04
CA VAL A 13 6.30 -12.79 -1.91
C VAL A 13 7.77 -12.68 -2.34
N ARG A 14 8.03 -12.76 -3.65
CA ARG A 14 9.38 -12.72 -4.19
C ARG A 14 10.01 -11.36 -4.00
N VAL A 15 11.05 -11.29 -3.18
CA VAL A 15 11.87 -10.09 -3.04
C VAL A 15 12.73 -9.91 -4.30
N ARG A 16 12.72 -8.71 -4.87
CA ARG A 16 13.54 -8.29 -6.02
C ARG A 16 14.51 -7.21 -5.58
N GLU A 17 15.50 -6.91 -6.42
CA GLU A 17 16.31 -5.69 -6.23
C GLU A 17 15.40 -4.46 -6.36
N GLU A 18 15.55 -3.52 -5.41
CA GLU A 18 14.70 -2.33 -5.30
C GLU A 18 15.13 -1.25 -6.30
N ASN A 19 14.98 -1.50 -7.60
CA ASN A 19 15.34 -0.55 -8.64
C ASN A 19 14.21 0.44 -8.94
N ASN A 20 12.95 0.00 -8.82
CA ASN A 20 11.76 0.81 -9.07
C ASN A 20 10.78 0.69 -7.90
N VAL A 21 10.69 1.74 -7.10
CA VAL A 21 9.81 1.80 -5.92
C VAL A 21 8.60 2.68 -6.21
N LEU A 22 7.40 2.16 -5.99
CA LEU A 22 6.17 2.94 -6.07
C LEU A 22 5.74 3.41 -4.67
N LEU A 23 5.58 4.71 -4.51
CA LEU A 23 5.03 5.33 -3.31
C LEU A 23 3.57 5.74 -3.55
N VAL A 24 2.64 5.08 -2.90
CA VAL A 24 1.21 5.42 -2.95
C VAL A 24 0.91 6.41 -1.82
N ALA A 25 0.67 7.67 -2.17
CA ALA A 25 0.47 8.75 -1.19
C ALA A 25 -1.03 9.04 -0.99
N LEU A 26 -1.58 8.66 0.17
CA LEU A 26 -2.99 8.84 0.50
C LEU A 26 -3.22 10.21 1.15
N THR A 27 -3.90 11.11 0.44
CA THR A 27 -4.30 12.42 0.95
C THR A 27 -5.78 12.67 0.72
N SER A 28 -6.32 13.71 1.33
CA SER A 28 -7.69 14.13 1.09
C SER A 28 -7.86 14.94 -0.22
N ASN A 29 -9.13 15.05 -0.66
CA ASN A 29 -9.51 15.94 -1.76
C ASN A 29 -9.62 17.41 -1.30
N ARG A 30 -9.82 17.65 0.00
CA ARG A 30 -10.08 18.98 0.58
C ARG A 30 -8.95 19.43 1.50
N GLY A 31 -8.79 20.73 1.65
CA GLY A 31 -7.93 21.32 2.68
C GLY A 31 -8.62 21.44 4.04
N LEU A 32 -8.07 22.27 4.92
CA LEU A 32 -8.61 22.57 6.25
C LEU A 32 -8.72 21.32 7.17
N CYS A 33 -7.67 20.48 7.15
CA CYS A 33 -7.52 19.30 7.99
C CYS A 33 -6.17 19.33 8.74
N GLY A 34 -5.77 20.49 9.21
CA GLY A 34 -4.50 20.67 9.94
C GLY A 34 -3.29 20.17 9.15
N GLY A 35 -2.42 19.42 9.80
CA GLY A 35 -1.20 18.86 9.20
C GLY A 35 -1.41 17.60 8.36
N PHE A 36 -2.63 17.06 8.26
CA PHE A 36 -2.93 15.75 7.67
C PHE A 36 -2.29 15.56 6.28
N ASN A 37 -2.61 16.41 5.32
CA ASN A 37 -2.07 16.33 3.96
C ASN A 37 -0.56 16.59 3.91
N ASN A 38 -0.11 17.65 4.62
CA ASN A 38 1.29 18.03 4.62
C ASN A 38 2.20 16.97 5.20
N ASN A 39 1.75 16.22 6.19
CA ASN A 39 2.53 15.13 6.78
C ASN A 39 2.77 13.99 5.78
N VAL A 40 1.74 13.60 5.02
CA VAL A 40 1.88 12.60 3.95
C VAL A 40 2.83 13.09 2.87
N ILE A 41 2.64 14.32 2.38
CA ILE A 41 3.47 14.91 1.32
C ILE A 41 4.95 15.01 1.77
N LYS A 42 5.21 15.48 3.00
CA LYS A 42 6.57 15.55 3.55
C LYS A 42 7.21 14.17 3.70
N LYS A 43 6.45 13.19 4.21
CA LYS A 43 6.94 11.81 4.35
C LYS A 43 7.26 11.19 3.00
N THR A 44 6.39 11.39 2.00
CA THR A 44 6.62 10.90 0.64
C THR A 44 7.86 11.54 0.03
N LYS A 45 8.04 12.87 0.12
CA LYS A 45 9.24 13.55 -0.37
C LYS A 45 10.52 13.07 0.32
N LYS A 46 10.44 12.77 1.61
CA LYS A 46 11.57 12.20 2.34
C LYS A 46 11.94 10.83 1.79
N LEU A 47 10.97 9.96 1.55
CA LEU A 47 11.21 8.64 0.95
C LEU A 47 11.78 8.76 -0.48
N VAL A 48 11.29 9.69 -1.29
CA VAL A 48 11.87 9.97 -2.63
C VAL A 48 13.36 10.31 -2.51
N SER A 49 13.73 11.14 -1.53
CA SER A 49 15.17 11.46 -1.30
C SER A 49 15.97 10.29 -0.80
N GLU A 50 15.38 9.39 -0.02
CA GLU A 50 16.05 8.20 0.53
C GLU A 50 16.30 7.13 -0.55
N TYR A 51 15.35 6.88 -1.45
CA TYR A 51 15.49 5.91 -2.54
C TYR A 51 16.18 6.48 -3.79
N GLY A 52 16.15 7.80 -3.98
CA GLY A 52 16.63 8.49 -5.17
C GLY A 52 15.53 8.72 -6.22
N GLU A 53 15.49 9.91 -6.80
CA GLU A 53 14.41 10.34 -7.72
C GLU A 53 14.31 9.48 -8.98
N SER A 54 15.40 8.89 -9.43
CA SER A 54 15.45 8.02 -10.63
C SER A 54 14.88 6.62 -10.39
N SER A 55 14.75 6.21 -9.12
CA SER A 55 14.33 4.88 -8.71
C SER A 55 12.96 4.87 -8.04
N VAL A 56 12.25 6.00 -8.06
CA VAL A 56 10.97 6.16 -7.38
C VAL A 56 9.92 6.73 -8.31
N ALA A 57 8.72 6.16 -8.24
CA ALA A 57 7.51 6.76 -8.79
C ALA A 57 6.53 7.05 -7.64
N VAL A 58 5.81 8.18 -7.73
CA VAL A 58 4.78 8.54 -6.76
C VAL A 58 3.42 8.48 -7.41
N PHE A 59 2.53 7.67 -6.84
CA PHE A 59 1.14 7.58 -7.22
C PHE A 59 0.27 8.32 -6.19
N PRO A 60 -0.27 9.49 -6.55
CA PRO A 60 -1.08 10.29 -5.64
C PRO A 60 -2.52 9.77 -5.61
N VAL A 61 -3.02 9.41 -4.42
CA VAL A 61 -4.44 9.11 -4.16
C VAL A 61 -5.04 10.26 -3.38
N GLY A 62 -5.78 11.10 -4.09
CA GLY A 62 -6.39 12.33 -3.56
C GLY A 62 -5.82 13.59 -4.19
N LYS A 63 -6.69 14.61 -4.27
CA LYS A 63 -6.39 15.88 -4.97
C LYS A 63 -5.16 16.59 -4.39
N LYS A 64 -4.97 16.57 -3.06
CA LYS A 64 -3.86 17.30 -2.43
C LYS A 64 -2.49 16.68 -2.74
N ALA A 65 -2.39 15.35 -2.82
CA ALA A 65 -1.17 14.70 -3.30
C ALA A 65 -0.94 14.97 -4.78
N ASN A 66 -1.99 14.88 -5.61
CA ASN A 66 -1.88 15.16 -7.02
C ASN A 66 -1.39 16.61 -7.27
N ASP A 67 -1.94 17.60 -6.60
CA ASP A 67 -1.50 18.99 -6.71
C ASP A 67 -0.03 19.18 -6.28
N ALA A 68 0.43 18.41 -5.30
CA ALA A 68 1.80 18.49 -4.78
C ALA A 68 2.84 17.83 -5.70
N PHE A 69 2.45 16.80 -6.46
CA PHE A 69 3.38 15.98 -7.25
C PHE A 69 3.20 16.11 -8.77
N LYS A 70 2.12 16.74 -9.27
CA LYS A 70 1.80 16.84 -10.71
C LYS A 70 2.92 17.41 -11.59
N ASN A 71 3.81 18.22 -11.03
CA ASN A 71 4.94 18.82 -11.76
C ASN A 71 6.28 18.14 -11.44
N SER A 72 6.27 17.02 -10.70
CA SER A 72 7.50 16.28 -10.38
C SER A 72 7.86 15.30 -11.47
N THR A 73 9.16 15.05 -11.63
CA THR A 73 9.69 14.08 -12.60
C THR A 73 9.39 12.62 -12.23
N TYR A 74 9.04 12.39 -10.97
CA TYR A 74 8.73 11.07 -10.40
C TYR A 74 7.22 10.81 -10.24
N LEU A 75 6.35 11.60 -10.87
CA LEU A 75 4.93 11.29 -10.90
C LEU A 75 4.70 10.01 -11.72
N ALA A 76 4.03 9.02 -11.11
CA ALA A 76 3.61 7.83 -11.83
C ALA A 76 2.47 8.18 -12.80
N THR A 77 2.74 8.11 -14.10
CA THR A 77 1.79 8.45 -15.17
C THR A 77 1.38 7.22 -15.97
N ASP A 78 2.22 6.21 -16.04
CA ASP A 78 2.06 5.06 -16.90
C ASP A 78 1.45 3.89 -16.11
N ASN A 79 0.52 3.18 -16.73
CA ASN A 79 -0.10 1.95 -16.24
C ASN A 79 -0.90 2.07 -14.92
N LEU A 80 -1.20 3.28 -14.43
CA LEU A 80 -2.01 3.52 -13.23
C LEU A 80 -3.15 4.50 -13.52
N PRO A 81 -4.30 4.41 -12.81
CA PRO A 81 -5.47 5.24 -13.09
C PRO A 81 -5.18 6.72 -12.84
N GLN A 82 -5.49 7.56 -13.82
CA GLN A 82 -5.21 9.00 -13.77
C GLN A 82 -6.08 9.78 -12.77
N ASN A 83 -7.22 9.22 -12.35
CA ASN A 83 -8.19 9.90 -11.49
C ASN A 83 -8.50 9.12 -10.22
N SER A 84 -7.51 8.99 -9.35
CA SER A 84 -7.67 8.32 -8.05
C SER A 84 -8.39 9.16 -6.99
N ALA A 85 -8.61 10.46 -7.25
CA ALA A 85 -9.31 11.35 -6.33
C ALA A 85 -10.79 10.97 -6.13
N SER A 86 -11.43 10.42 -7.16
CA SER A 86 -12.82 9.97 -7.11
C SER A 86 -13.07 8.80 -6.15
N LEU A 87 -12.03 8.04 -5.79
CA LEU A 87 -12.14 6.97 -4.79
C LEU A 87 -12.62 7.45 -3.42
N TRP A 88 -12.31 8.71 -3.07
CA TRP A 88 -12.75 9.30 -1.81
C TRP A 88 -14.22 9.74 -1.80
N ASP A 89 -14.84 9.89 -2.97
CA ASP A 89 -16.23 10.29 -3.08
C ASP A 89 -17.18 9.10 -2.85
N ASP A 90 -16.71 7.89 -3.19
CA ASP A 90 -17.43 6.63 -2.95
C ASP A 90 -16.43 5.55 -2.50
N LEU A 91 -15.96 5.67 -1.26
CA LEU A 91 -15.00 4.74 -0.68
C LEU A 91 -15.70 3.45 -0.24
N ASN A 92 -15.69 2.46 -1.10
CA ASN A 92 -16.18 1.12 -0.84
C ASN A 92 -15.12 0.07 -1.24
N PHE A 93 -15.32 -1.16 -0.78
CA PHE A 93 -14.35 -2.24 -1.02
C PHE A 93 -14.17 -2.54 -2.51
N GLU A 94 -15.22 -2.48 -3.30
CA GLU A 94 -15.19 -2.81 -4.74
C GLU A 94 -14.35 -1.79 -5.53
N ASN A 95 -14.57 -0.50 -5.29
CA ASN A 95 -13.81 0.57 -5.95
C ASN A 95 -12.32 0.54 -5.58
N VAL A 96 -12.00 0.23 -4.31
CA VAL A 96 -10.62 0.10 -3.86
C VAL A 96 -9.97 -1.16 -4.42
N ASN A 97 -10.73 -2.24 -4.60
CA ASN A 97 -10.22 -3.48 -5.19
C ASN A 97 -9.72 -3.27 -6.62
N SER A 98 -10.45 -2.51 -7.44
CA SER A 98 -10.01 -2.20 -8.80
C SER A 98 -8.62 -1.57 -8.81
N LEU A 99 -8.39 -0.58 -7.96
CA LEU A 99 -7.07 0.04 -7.82
C LEU A 99 -6.02 -0.95 -7.30
N THR A 100 -6.39 -1.77 -6.31
CA THR A 100 -5.46 -2.75 -5.75
C THR A 100 -5.04 -3.79 -6.81
N GLU A 101 -5.96 -4.22 -7.66
CA GLU A 101 -5.68 -5.13 -8.77
C GLU A 101 -4.72 -4.52 -9.79
N GLU A 102 -4.84 -3.23 -10.09
CA GLU A 102 -3.90 -2.52 -10.95
C GLU A 102 -2.50 -2.43 -10.31
N LEU A 103 -2.42 -2.13 -9.01
CA LEU A 103 -1.15 -2.13 -8.27
C LEU A 103 -0.50 -3.52 -8.26
N MET A 104 -1.29 -4.57 -8.03
CA MET A 104 -0.81 -5.95 -8.09
C MET A 104 -0.33 -6.34 -9.50
N SER A 105 -1.05 -5.91 -10.54
CA SER A 105 -0.69 -6.17 -11.92
C SER A 105 0.61 -5.48 -12.31
N SER A 106 0.78 -4.21 -11.95
CA SER A 106 2.03 -3.47 -12.19
C SER A 106 3.22 -4.11 -11.49
N TYR A 107 3.02 -4.60 -10.26
CA TYR A 107 4.05 -5.34 -9.53
C TYR A 107 4.38 -6.68 -10.22
N LYS A 108 3.36 -7.45 -10.61
CA LYS A 108 3.52 -8.73 -11.29
C LYS A 108 4.23 -8.60 -12.63
N ASN A 109 3.93 -7.55 -13.38
CA ASN A 109 4.53 -7.25 -14.69
C ASN A 109 5.99 -6.78 -14.56
N GLY A 110 6.43 -6.40 -13.37
CA GLY A 110 7.79 -5.91 -13.14
C GLY A 110 7.97 -4.41 -13.36
N ASP A 111 6.88 -3.64 -13.46
CA ASP A 111 6.94 -2.19 -13.56
C ASP A 111 7.52 -1.59 -12.27
N PHE A 112 7.20 -2.22 -11.13
CA PHE A 112 7.70 -1.86 -9.80
C PHE A 112 8.19 -3.09 -9.04
N ASP A 113 9.27 -2.91 -8.28
CA ASP A 113 9.89 -3.94 -7.44
C ASP A 113 9.42 -3.88 -5.98
N LYS A 114 8.88 -2.72 -5.59
CA LYS A 114 8.36 -2.47 -4.25
C LYS A 114 7.23 -1.45 -4.29
N ILE A 115 6.18 -1.69 -3.51
CA ILE A 115 5.05 -0.76 -3.36
C ILE A 115 4.89 -0.42 -1.88
N ILE A 116 4.95 0.87 -1.57
CA ILE A 116 4.82 1.41 -0.21
C ILE A 116 3.63 2.35 -0.16
N VAL A 117 2.74 2.17 0.81
CA VAL A 117 1.60 3.06 1.07
C VAL A 117 1.97 4.05 2.17
N VAL A 118 1.84 5.35 1.88
CA VAL A 118 2.10 6.44 2.82
C VAL A 118 0.78 7.09 3.20
N TYR A 119 0.43 7.01 4.49
CA TYR A 119 -0.86 7.48 4.98
C TYR A 119 -0.82 7.88 6.46
N ASN A 120 -1.86 8.55 6.94
CA ASN A 120 -2.03 8.80 8.37
C ASN A 120 -2.90 7.71 8.98
N SER A 121 -2.37 7.02 9.98
CA SER A 121 -3.10 6.06 10.80
C SER A 121 -3.82 6.80 11.92
N PHE A 122 -5.07 6.44 12.14
CA PHE A 122 -5.92 7.02 13.18
C PHE A 122 -5.57 6.45 14.56
N LYS A 123 -5.16 7.32 15.49
CA LYS A 123 -4.99 6.94 16.87
C LYS A 123 -6.16 7.45 17.72
N ASN A 124 -6.48 8.72 17.59
CA ASN A 124 -7.65 9.38 18.14
C ASN A 124 -7.91 10.69 17.38
N ALA A 125 -8.98 11.42 17.73
CA ALA A 125 -9.36 12.63 17.00
C ALA A 125 -8.24 13.70 16.98
N ALA A 126 -7.44 13.79 18.04
CA ALA A 126 -6.36 14.79 18.15
C ALA A 126 -5.02 14.32 17.58
N VAL A 127 -4.80 13.00 17.45
CA VAL A 127 -3.51 12.44 17.07
C VAL A 127 -3.65 11.47 15.90
N GLN A 128 -3.01 11.80 14.78
CA GLN A 128 -2.82 10.94 13.63
C GLN A 128 -1.33 10.60 13.52
N ILE A 129 -1.02 9.35 13.19
CA ILE A 129 0.35 8.86 13.08
C ILE A 129 0.66 8.62 11.61
N ILE A 130 1.65 9.33 11.10
CA ILE A 130 2.12 9.09 9.73
C ILE A 130 2.81 7.73 9.63
N LYS A 131 2.35 6.90 8.71
CA LYS A 131 2.91 5.58 8.43
C LYS A 131 3.38 5.47 6.98
N SER A 132 4.36 4.62 6.78
CA SER A 132 4.78 4.13 5.46
C SER A 132 4.87 2.61 5.58
N GLU A 133 3.90 1.92 5.02
CA GLU A 133 3.80 0.46 5.11
C GLU A 133 4.04 -0.17 3.75
N GLN A 134 4.88 -1.19 3.72
CA GLN A 134 5.11 -1.95 2.50
C GLN A 134 3.89 -2.81 2.19
N LEU A 135 3.31 -2.60 1.01
CA LEU A 135 2.21 -3.41 0.49
C LEU A 135 2.75 -4.63 -0.26
N LEU A 136 3.75 -4.41 -1.12
CA LEU A 136 4.42 -5.43 -1.92
C LEU A 136 5.94 -5.21 -1.95
N PRO A 137 6.74 -6.28 -1.97
CA PRO A 137 6.38 -7.66 -1.69
C PRO A 137 5.87 -7.88 -0.27
N ILE A 138 5.10 -8.95 -0.07
CA ILE A 138 4.64 -9.31 1.28
C ILE A 138 5.84 -9.74 2.11
N VAL A 139 6.06 -9.05 3.23
CA VAL A 139 7.09 -9.42 4.20
C VAL A 139 6.56 -10.59 5.02
N LYS A 140 7.28 -11.71 5.02
CA LYS A 140 7.01 -12.79 5.97
C LYS A 140 7.22 -12.22 7.38
N ALA A 141 6.20 -12.28 8.21
CA ALA A 141 6.42 -12.09 9.64
C ALA A 141 7.37 -13.20 10.09
N ASP A 142 8.53 -12.82 10.63
CA ASP A 142 9.38 -13.76 11.34
C ASP A 142 8.54 -14.27 12.53
N SER A 143 7.93 -15.43 12.35
CA SER A 143 7.33 -16.16 13.44
C SER A 143 8.46 -16.78 14.23
N ASP A 144 9.06 -15.99 15.13
CA ASP A 144 9.78 -16.52 16.27
C ASP A 144 8.79 -17.25 17.20
N SER A 145 8.37 -18.41 16.77
CA SER A 145 7.81 -19.44 17.64
C SER A 145 8.29 -20.77 17.10
N GLU A 146 9.43 -21.20 17.64
CA GLU A 146 9.79 -22.60 17.69
C GLU A 146 8.63 -23.37 18.34
N ASN A 147 7.69 -23.86 17.53
CA ASN A 147 6.87 -25.01 17.88
C ASN A 147 7.13 -26.06 16.82
N THR A 148 8.17 -26.86 17.10
CA THR A 148 8.40 -28.17 16.51
C THR A 148 7.35 -29.14 17.03
N ASP A 149 6.13 -29.03 16.56
CA ASP A 149 5.18 -30.14 16.58
C ASP A 149 4.97 -30.56 15.13
N ASN A 150 5.65 -31.67 14.78
CA ASN A 150 5.42 -32.43 13.56
C ASN A 150 4.01 -33.04 13.59
N THR A 151 2.99 -32.22 13.44
CA THR A 151 1.65 -32.69 13.10
C THR A 151 1.46 -32.45 11.62
N ASP A 152 1.22 -33.49 10.84
CA ASP A 152 0.80 -33.40 9.45
C ASP A 152 -0.55 -32.68 9.40
N TYR A 153 -0.52 -31.35 9.22
CA TYR A 153 -1.72 -30.59 8.97
C TYR A 153 -2.15 -30.84 7.52
N ILE A 154 -3.32 -31.41 7.35
CA ILE A 154 -4.03 -31.38 6.08
C ILE A 154 -4.52 -29.95 5.91
N PHE A 155 -3.86 -29.17 5.03
CA PHE A 155 -4.31 -27.83 4.70
C PHE A 155 -5.57 -27.94 3.82
N GLU A 156 -6.68 -27.46 4.33
CA GLU A 156 -7.87 -27.11 3.56
C GLU A 156 -8.04 -25.59 3.69
N PRO A 157 -7.89 -24.81 2.67
CA PRO A 157 -7.77 -25.05 1.22
C PRO A 157 -6.36 -25.51 0.75
N SER A 158 -6.29 -25.96 -0.50
CA SER A 158 -5.02 -26.40 -1.11
C SER A 158 -3.98 -25.26 -1.18
N GLN A 159 -2.68 -25.60 -1.26
CA GLN A 159 -1.62 -24.58 -1.38
C GLN A 159 -1.82 -23.67 -2.59
N GLU A 160 -2.36 -24.19 -3.69
CA GLU A 160 -2.67 -23.42 -4.90
C GLU A 160 -3.78 -22.39 -4.66
N GLU A 161 -4.83 -22.78 -3.93
CA GLU A 161 -5.93 -21.87 -3.54
C GLU A 161 -5.44 -20.76 -2.59
N ILE A 162 -4.50 -21.08 -1.69
CA ILE A 162 -3.87 -20.05 -0.82
C ILE A 162 -3.12 -19.01 -1.65
N ILE A 163 -2.36 -19.45 -2.65
CA ILE A 163 -1.55 -18.56 -3.49
C ILE A 163 -2.43 -17.75 -4.41
N VAL A 164 -3.44 -18.37 -5.02
CA VAL A 164 -4.28 -17.74 -6.06
C VAL A 164 -5.33 -16.83 -5.46
N ASP A 165 -5.92 -17.17 -4.34
CA ASP A 165 -7.07 -16.47 -3.78
C ASP A 165 -6.78 -15.74 -2.47
N LEU A 166 -6.10 -16.38 -1.51
CA LEU A 166 -5.93 -15.77 -0.18
C LEU A 166 -4.95 -14.61 -0.20
N ILE A 167 -3.82 -14.72 -0.91
CA ILE A 167 -2.81 -13.66 -0.93
C ILE A 167 -3.35 -12.40 -1.64
N PRO A 168 -3.94 -12.47 -2.84
CA PRO A 168 -4.58 -11.31 -3.45
C PRO A 168 -5.68 -10.68 -2.59
N ASN A 169 -6.55 -11.49 -1.98
CA ASN A 169 -7.59 -10.99 -1.11
C ASN A 169 -7.04 -10.32 0.16
N SER A 170 -5.97 -10.86 0.73
CA SER A 170 -5.27 -10.26 1.87
C SER A 170 -4.69 -8.88 1.52
N LEU A 171 -4.10 -8.73 0.33
CA LEU A 171 -3.59 -7.44 -0.16
C LEU A 171 -4.72 -6.42 -0.34
N LYS A 172 -5.86 -6.84 -0.92
CA LYS A 172 -7.04 -6.00 -1.09
C LYS A 172 -7.57 -5.49 0.26
N VAL A 173 -7.68 -6.38 1.24
CA VAL A 173 -8.11 -6.02 2.60
C VAL A 173 -7.10 -5.08 3.27
N THR A 174 -5.81 -5.34 3.13
CA THR A 174 -4.75 -4.51 3.72
C THR A 174 -4.77 -3.09 3.16
N PHE A 175 -4.89 -2.96 1.84
CA PHE A 175 -4.95 -1.64 1.21
C PHE A 175 -6.25 -0.91 1.55
N TYR A 176 -7.39 -1.61 1.54
CA TYR A 176 -8.68 -1.04 1.95
C TYR A 176 -8.66 -0.55 3.40
N LYS A 177 -8.04 -1.32 4.30
CA LYS A 177 -7.84 -0.91 5.70
C LYS A 177 -7.02 0.38 5.79
N ALA A 178 -5.93 0.52 5.03
CA ALA A 178 -5.13 1.75 4.99
C ALA A 178 -5.95 2.95 4.50
N MET A 179 -6.82 2.76 3.50
CA MET A 179 -7.73 3.79 3.00
C MET A 179 -8.75 4.23 4.07
N LEU A 180 -9.38 3.27 4.75
CA LEU A 180 -10.34 3.56 5.83
C LEU A 180 -9.66 4.27 7.02
N ASP A 181 -8.47 3.84 7.39
CA ASP A 181 -7.69 4.43 8.48
C ASP A 181 -7.29 5.88 8.13
N SER A 182 -6.89 6.11 6.88
CA SER A 182 -6.62 7.46 6.35
C SER A 182 -7.87 8.35 6.38
N LEU A 183 -9.05 7.83 5.99
CA LEU A 183 -10.32 8.56 6.04
C LEU A 183 -10.71 8.93 7.46
N ALA A 184 -10.63 7.97 8.40
CA ALA A 184 -10.88 8.23 9.82
C ALA A 184 -9.94 9.29 10.38
N SER A 185 -8.66 9.26 9.99
CA SER A 185 -7.64 10.25 10.36
C SER A 185 -7.95 11.63 9.81
N GLU A 186 -8.43 11.72 8.57
CA GLU A 186 -8.86 12.99 7.97
C GLU A 186 -10.02 13.61 8.75
N HIS A 187 -11.04 12.82 9.08
CA HIS A 187 -12.18 13.28 9.87
C HIS A 187 -11.73 13.77 11.26
N GLY A 188 -10.89 13.01 11.95
CA GLY A 188 -10.31 13.43 13.23
C GLY A 188 -9.53 14.74 13.11
N ALA A 189 -8.69 14.88 12.11
CA ALA A 189 -7.91 16.09 11.88
C ALA A 189 -8.79 17.31 11.56
N ARG A 190 -9.93 17.13 10.86
CA ARG A 190 -10.90 18.20 10.61
C ARG A 190 -11.64 18.65 11.86
N MET A 191 -11.94 17.70 12.77
CA MET A 191 -12.62 18.02 14.03
C MET A 191 -11.74 18.85 14.97
N THR A 192 -10.43 18.73 14.85
CA THR A 192 -9.45 19.38 15.74
C THR A 192 -8.76 20.60 15.11
N ALA A 193 -8.94 20.84 13.84
CA ALA A 193 -8.43 22.01 13.13
C ALA A 193 -9.40 23.19 13.22
#